data_641235bae946daf9b629ffb26cb2982d
#
_entry.id   641235bae946daf9b629ffb26cb2982d
#
_cell.length_a   1.000
_cell.length_b   1.000
_cell.length_c   1.000
_cell.angle_alpha   90.00
_cell.angle_beta   90.00
_cell.angle_gamma   90.00
#
_symmetry.space_group_name_H-M   'P 1'
#
loop_
_entity.id
_entity.type
_entity.pdbx_description
1 polymer ?
#
loop_
_entity_poly.entity_id
_entity_poly.type
_entity_poly.pdbx_seq_one_letter_code
_entity_poly.pdbx_strand_id
1 'polypeptide(L)'
;MARVPYVEREAMNVEGQEIYDRIRRDRNADKVSLQFRTLLHSPKAASHLTSMGAELRFKSALPENLKEFAIVIVAREWNSDIEWTAHAALAAKAGVSAASIEAVRTGSTGKAPAVLTAGEQVITRFVHQLLRDKNVTDEVFAAA
;
A
#
# COMPACT_ATOMS: atom_id res chain seq x y z
N MET A 1 -17.72 -4.50 8.86
CA MET A 1 -18.27 -5.55 7.99
C MET A 1 -18.41 -4.99 6.59
N ALA A 2 -17.99 -5.74 5.56
CA ALA A 2 -18.14 -5.28 4.17
C ALA A 2 -19.64 -5.16 3.82
N ARG A 3 -20.00 -4.15 3.02
CA ARG A 3 -21.39 -3.93 2.57
C ARG A 3 -21.79 -4.87 1.44
N VAL A 4 -20.82 -5.46 0.75
CA VAL A 4 -21.02 -6.47 -0.28
C VAL A 4 -20.36 -7.78 0.16
N PRO A 5 -20.90 -8.96 -0.18
CA PRO A 5 -20.28 -10.24 0.17
C PRO A 5 -18.92 -10.37 -0.52
N TYR A 6 -18.02 -11.08 0.12
CA TYR A 6 -16.74 -11.45 -0.52
C TYR A 6 -17.00 -12.55 -1.55
N VAL A 7 -16.43 -12.39 -2.74
CA VAL A 7 -16.53 -13.40 -3.77
C VAL A 7 -15.61 -14.58 -3.43
N GLU A 8 -16.17 -15.78 -3.44
CA GLU A 8 -15.42 -17.03 -3.31
C GLU A 8 -15.09 -17.57 -4.71
N ARG A 9 -13.95 -18.26 -4.82
CA ARG A 9 -13.47 -18.78 -6.10
C ARG A 9 -14.49 -19.69 -6.77
N GLU A 10 -15.13 -20.56 -5.99
CA GLU A 10 -16.09 -21.57 -6.45
C GLU A 10 -17.40 -20.97 -6.98
N ALA A 11 -17.71 -19.75 -6.58
CA ALA A 11 -18.90 -19.04 -7.05
C ALA A 11 -18.66 -18.31 -8.39
N MET A 12 -17.45 -18.36 -8.94
CA MET A 12 -17.07 -17.64 -10.16
C MET A 12 -17.14 -18.56 -11.37
N ASN A 13 -17.37 -17.97 -12.55
CA ASN A 13 -17.15 -18.63 -13.82
C ASN A 13 -15.66 -18.91 -14.08
N VAL A 14 -15.34 -19.67 -15.11
CA VAL A 14 -13.95 -20.09 -15.42
C VAL A 14 -13.01 -18.88 -15.54
N GLU A 15 -13.39 -17.81 -16.27
CA GLU A 15 -12.58 -16.59 -16.40
C GLU A 15 -12.29 -15.95 -15.04
N GLY A 16 -13.31 -15.87 -14.18
CA GLY A 16 -13.16 -15.31 -12.84
C GLY A 16 -12.23 -16.15 -11.95
N GLN A 17 -12.32 -17.47 -12.04
CA GLN A 17 -11.42 -18.39 -11.31
C GLN A 17 -9.97 -18.25 -11.76
N GLU A 18 -9.72 -18.12 -13.07
CA GLU A 18 -8.37 -17.89 -13.60
C GLU A 18 -7.78 -16.57 -13.08
N ILE A 19 -8.59 -15.50 -13.04
CA ILE A 19 -8.18 -14.20 -12.50
C ILE A 19 -7.90 -14.32 -10.98
N TYR A 20 -8.76 -14.98 -10.23
CA TYR A 20 -8.56 -15.25 -8.79
C TYR A 20 -7.23 -15.97 -8.54
N ASP A 21 -6.98 -17.06 -9.27
CA ASP A 21 -5.77 -17.87 -9.14
C ASP A 21 -4.51 -17.08 -9.54
N ARG A 22 -4.59 -16.23 -10.57
CA ARG A 22 -3.49 -15.34 -10.94
C ARG A 22 -3.20 -14.33 -9.82
N ILE A 23 -4.19 -13.64 -9.27
CA ILE A 23 -4.00 -12.70 -8.16
C ILE A 23 -3.31 -13.37 -6.98
N ARG A 24 -3.70 -14.60 -6.67
CA ARG A 24 -3.09 -15.40 -5.60
C ARG A 24 -1.62 -15.71 -5.89
N ARG A 25 -1.30 -16.16 -7.12
CA ARG A 25 0.08 -16.46 -7.53
C ARG A 25 0.97 -15.22 -7.52
N ASP A 26 0.51 -14.12 -8.11
CA ASP A 26 1.28 -12.87 -8.23
C ASP A 26 1.67 -12.31 -6.85
N ARG A 27 0.92 -12.65 -5.81
CA ARG A 27 1.15 -12.18 -4.43
C ARG A 27 1.75 -13.25 -3.52
N ASN A 28 2.07 -14.41 -4.05
CA ASN A 28 2.56 -15.57 -3.30
C ASN A 28 1.74 -15.81 -2.01
N ALA A 29 0.41 -15.83 -2.16
CA ALA A 29 -0.52 -15.90 -1.05
C ALA A 29 -1.40 -17.16 -1.12
N ASP A 30 -1.76 -17.74 0.02
CA ASP A 30 -2.66 -18.89 0.08
C ASP A 30 -4.09 -18.51 -0.30
N LYS A 31 -4.49 -17.27 -0.01
CA LYS A 31 -5.83 -16.74 -0.32
C LYS A 31 -5.73 -15.33 -0.88
N VAL A 32 -6.67 -14.98 -1.75
CA VAL A 32 -6.85 -13.60 -2.20
C VAL A 32 -7.37 -12.75 -1.04
N SER A 33 -6.74 -11.61 -0.78
CA SER A 33 -7.10 -10.71 0.30
C SER A 33 -8.51 -10.11 0.12
N LEU A 34 -9.11 -9.68 1.22
CA LEU A 34 -10.53 -9.30 1.27
C LEU A 34 -10.88 -8.16 0.30
N GLN A 35 -10.03 -7.14 0.17
CA GLN A 35 -10.25 -6.03 -0.76
C GLN A 35 -10.31 -6.52 -2.21
N PHE A 36 -9.46 -7.46 -2.61
CA PHE A 36 -9.51 -8.01 -3.97
C PHE A 36 -10.69 -8.95 -4.18
N ARG A 37 -11.10 -9.69 -3.15
CA ARG A 37 -12.33 -10.50 -3.21
C ARG A 37 -13.58 -9.64 -3.37
N THR A 38 -13.57 -8.41 -2.85
CA THR A 38 -14.64 -7.42 -3.12
C THR A 38 -14.58 -6.93 -4.56
N LEU A 39 -13.39 -6.66 -5.11
CA LEU A 39 -13.22 -6.23 -6.51
C LEU A 39 -13.62 -7.32 -7.52
N LEU A 40 -13.55 -8.59 -7.14
CA LEU A 40 -13.88 -9.72 -8.00
C LEU A 40 -15.38 -9.86 -8.34
N HIS A 41 -16.25 -8.98 -7.81
CA HIS A 41 -17.59 -8.78 -8.38
C HIS A 41 -17.52 -8.24 -9.84
N SER A 42 -16.38 -7.65 -10.22
CA SER A 42 -16.05 -7.24 -11.59
C SER A 42 -14.69 -7.84 -11.99
N PRO A 43 -14.64 -9.12 -12.40
CA PRO A 43 -13.38 -9.85 -12.57
C PRO A 43 -12.40 -9.16 -13.52
N LYS A 44 -12.86 -8.63 -14.64
CA LYS A 44 -12.02 -7.90 -15.62
C LYS A 44 -11.41 -6.64 -15.01
N ALA A 45 -12.20 -5.83 -14.30
CA ALA A 45 -11.69 -4.65 -13.63
C ALA A 45 -10.67 -5.03 -12.53
N ALA A 46 -10.98 -6.06 -11.74
CA ALA A 46 -10.05 -6.61 -10.76
C ALA A 46 -8.75 -7.09 -11.42
N SER A 47 -8.83 -7.74 -12.59
CA SER A 47 -7.67 -8.18 -13.36
C SER A 47 -6.71 -7.02 -13.69
N HIS A 48 -7.22 -5.94 -14.24
CA HIS A 48 -6.41 -4.77 -14.62
C HIS A 48 -5.79 -4.09 -13.39
N LEU A 49 -6.61 -3.83 -12.36
CA LEU A 49 -6.15 -3.16 -11.14
C LEU A 49 -5.07 -3.97 -10.41
N THR A 50 -5.29 -5.28 -10.27
CA THR A 50 -4.34 -6.14 -9.55
C THR A 50 -3.05 -6.38 -10.34
N SER A 51 -3.10 -6.39 -11.67
CA SER A 51 -1.90 -6.45 -12.51
C SER A 51 -1.05 -5.19 -12.37
N MET A 52 -1.66 -4.01 -12.50
CA MET A 52 -0.98 -2.73 -12.24
C MET A 52 -0.40 -2.68 -10.83
N GLY A 53 -1.19 -3.08 -9.83
CA GLY A 53 -0.74 -3.12 -8.44
C GLY A 53 0.42 -4.08 -8.21
N ALA A 54 0.50 -5.20 -8.94
CA ALA A 54 1.63 -6.13 -8.86
C ALA A 54 2.91 -5.52 -9.46
N GLU A 55 2.81 -4.82 -10.60
CA GLU A 55 3.96 -4.10 -11.17
C GLU A 55 4.51 -3.06 -10.20
N LEU A 56 3.65 -2.18 -9.68
CA LEU A 56 4.05 -1.14 -8.73
C LEU A 56 4.61 -1.72 -7.43
N ARG A 57 4.02 -2.82 -6.95
CA ARG A 57 4.39 -3.43 -5.68
C ARG A 57 5.71 -4.19 -5.75
N PHE A 58 5.90 -4.99 -6.81
CA PHE A 58 6.97 -5.98 -6.86
C PHE A 58 8.07 -5.66 -7.86
N LYS A 59 7.86 -4.69 -8.77
CA LYS A 59 8.81 -4.38 -9.85
C LYS A 59 9.19 -2.90 -9.92
N SER A 60 8.70 -2.05 -9.00
CA SER A 60 9.12 -0.65 -8.95
C SER A 60 10.59 -0.51 -8.52
N ALA A 61 11.25 0.55 -8.99
CA ALA A 61 12.62 0.86 -8.62
C ALA A 61 12.77 1.40 -7.19
N LEU A 62 11.67 1.81 -6.55
CA LEU A 62 11.69 2.34 -5.18
C LEU A 62 12.11 1.23 -4.20
N PRO A 63 13.10 1.46 -3.33
CA PRO A 63 13.52 0.50 -2.31
C PRO A 63 12.35 0.03 -1.43
N GLU A 64 12.36 -1.25 -1.06
CA GLU A 64 11.22 -1.87 -0.35
C GLU A 64 10.86 -1.14 0.95
N ASN A 65 11.87 -0.74 1.74
CA ASN A 65 11.64 0.02 2.97
C ASN A 65 10.95 1.37 2.73
N LEU A 66 11.34 2.12 1.70
CA LEU A 66 10.71 3.40 1.36
C LEU A 66 9.31 3.21 0.79
N LYS A 67 9.10 2.17 0.01
CA LYS A 67 7.78 1.80 -0.51
C LYS A 67 6.81 1.45 0.61
N GLU A 68 7.21 0.58 1.52
CA GLU A 68 6.39 0.24 2.69
C GLU A 68 6.15 1.46 3.59
N PHE A 69 7.17 2.30 3.77
CA PHE A 69 7.04 3.51 4.56
C PHE A 69 6.01 4.49 3.94
N ALA A 70 6.03 4.66 2.61
CA ALA A 70 5.03 5.46 1.90
C ALA A 70 3.60 4.91 2.13
N ILE A 71 3.42 3.58 2.04
CA ILE A 71 2.12 2.94 2.24
C ILE A 71 1.63 3.16 3.67
N VAL A 72 2.51 3.04 4.66
CA VAL A 72 2.17 3.26 6.08
C VAL A 72 1.72 4.72 6.32
N ILE A 73 2.38 5.72 5.69
CA ILE A 73 1.93 7.12 5.78
C ILE A 73 0.53 7.27 5.18
N VAL A 74 0.30 6.72 3.98
CA VAL A 74 -1.02 6.79 3.32
C VAL A 74 -2.09 6.10 4.18
N ALA A 75 -1.79 4.93 4.73
CA ALA A 75 -2.71 4.20 5.60
C ALA A 75 -3.10 5.04 6.83
N ARG A 76 -2.14 5.75 7.43
CA ARG A 76 -2.38 6.65 8.56
C ARG A 76 -3.20 7.86 8.19
N GLU A 77 -2.90 8.52 7.06
CA GLU A 77 -3.64 9.68 6.55
C GLU A 77 -5.12 9.37 6.28
N TRP A 78 -5.40 8.16 5.80
CA TRP A 78 -6.76 7.69 5.51
C TRP A 78 -7.43 6.91 6.64
N ASN A 79 -6.78 6.81 7.81
CA ASN A 79 -7.26 6.01 8.95
C ASN A 79 -7.65 4.57 8.55
N SER A 80 -6.84 3.95 7.71
CA SER A 80 -7.08 2.58 7.23
C SER A 80 -6.40 1.58 8.16
N ASP A 81 -7.13 1.04 9.13
CA ASP A 81 -6.61 0.06 10.10
C ASP A 81 -6.11 -1.22 9.41
N ILE A 82 -6.77 -1.64 8.33
CA ILE A 82 -6.40 -2.86 7.58
C ILE A 82 -5.03 -2.67 6.92
N GLU A 83 -4.84 -1.56 6.19
CA GLU A 83 -3.57 -1.26 5.53
C GLU A 83 -2.47 -0.94 6.55
N TRP A 84 -2.80 -0.21 7.61
CA TRP A 84 -1.87 0.04 8.70
C TRP A 84 -1.33 -1.26 9.30
N THR A 85 -2.22 -2.16 9.72
CA THR A 85 -1.84 -3.42 10.40
C THR A 85 -0.96 -4.29 9.51
N ALA A 86 -1.31 -4.40 8.23
CA ALA A 86 -0.54 -5.19 7.29
C ALA A 86 0.83 -4.55 6.97
N HIS A 87 0.84 -3.26 6.63
CA HIS A 87 2.02 -2.60 6.09
C HIS A 87 3.00 -2.09 7.15
N ALA A 88 2.57 -1.80 8.38
CA ALA A 88 3.49 -1.48 9.47
C ALA A 88 4.40 -2.68 9.81
N ALA A 89 3.85 -3.90 9.78
CA ALA A 89 4.64 -5.11 9.97
C ALA A 89 5.62 -5.37 8.80
N LEU A 90 5.18 -5.11 7.56
CA LEU A 90 6.04 -5.23 6.38
C LEU A 90 7.13 -4.16 6.36
N ALA A 91 6.83 -2.92 6.73
CA ALA A 91 7.79 -1.83 6.86
C ALA A 91 8.90 -2.18 7.87
N ALA A 92 8.52 -2.70 9.05
CA ALA A 92 9.49 -3.17 10.03
C ALA A 92 10.38 -4.30 9.47
N LYS A 93 9.78 -5.27 8.77
CA LYS A 93 10.52 -6.36 8.11
C LYS A 93 11.45 -5.85 7.01
N ALA A 94 11.07 -4.79 6.29
CA ALA A 94 11.89 -4.14 5.26
C ALA A 94 12.99 -3.24 5.83
N GLY A 95 13.07 -3.07 7.16
CA GLY A 95 14.13 -2.32 7.82
C GLY A 95 13.76 -0.88 8.21
N VAL A 96 12.48 -0.49 8.13
CA VAL A 96 12.01 0.78 8.69
C VAL A 96 12.08 0.68 10.22
N SER A 97 12.66 1.70 10.85
CA SER A 97 12.84 1.70 12.30
C SER A 97 11.51 1.77 13.06
N ALA A 98 11.46 1.17 14.25
CA ALA A 98 10.29 1.29 15.13
C ALA A 98 9.99 2.76 15.47
N ALA A 99 11.02 3.60 15.59
CA ALA A 99 10.86 5.03 15.84
C ALA A 99 10.21 5.75 14.65
N SER A 100 10.59 5.40 13.41
CA SER A 100 9.97 5.95 12.20
C SER A 100 8.49 5.55 12.07
N ILE A 101 8.17 4.27 12.31
CA ILE A 101 6.79 3.76 12.30
C ILE A 101 5.95 4.46 13.38
N GLU A 102 6.50 4.62 14.57
CA GLU A 102 5.82 5.32 15.68
C GLU A 102 5.60 6.81 15.37
N ALA A 103 6.56 7.46 14.72
CA ALA A 103 6.41 8.84 14.28
C ALA A 103 5.26 9.01 13.28
N VAL A 104 5.08 8.06 12.36
CA VAL A 104 3.90 8.02 11.47
C VAL A 104 2.63 7.78 12.27
N ARG A 105 2.61 6.80 13.17
CA ARG A 105 1.44 6.47 13.99
C ARG A 105 0.91 7.65 14.78
N THR A 106 1.80 8.43 15.37
CA THR A 106 1.47 9.60 16.21
C THR A 106 1.25 10.90 15.42
N GLY A 107 1.51 10.88 14.10
CA GLY A 107 1.46 12.08 13.26
C GLY A 107 2.59 13.08 13.56
N SER A 108 3.69 12.62 14.16
CA SER A 108 4.82 13.46 14.57
C SER A 108 5.95 13.56 13.54
N THR A 109 5.80 13.00 12.35
CA THR A 109 6.82 12.99 11.29
C THR A 109 7.32 14.39 10.91
N GLY A 110 6.46 15.41 10.97
CA GLY A 110 6.83 16.79 10.74
C GLY A 110 7.49 17.49 11.94
N LYS A 111 7.33 16.94 13.16
CA LYS A 111 7.82 17.52 14.43
C LYS A 111 9.13 16.89 14.91
N ALA A 112 9.43 15.68 14.47
CA ALA A 112 10.60 14.91 14.88
C ALA A 112 11.36 14.35 13.65
N PRO A 113 11.84 15.20 12.73
CA PRO A 113 12.53 14.73 11.52
C PRO A 113 13.81 13.95 11.83
N ALA A 114 14.40 14.15 13.02
CA ALA A 114 15.63 13.47 13.43
C ALA A 114 15.52 11.95 13.57
N VAL A 115 14.31 11.41 13.74
CA VAL A 115 14.10 9.94 13.80
C VAL A 115 13.96 9.31 12.43
N LEU A 116 13.74 10.12 11.38
CA LEU A 116 13.56 9.68 10.01
C LEU A 116 14.88 9.72 9.25
N THR A 117 15.15 8.71 8.46
CA THR A 117 16.25 8.75 7.47
C THR A 117 15.99 9.83 6.41
N ALA A 118 17.03 10.23 5.66
CA ALA A 118 16.87 11.21 4.58
C ALA A 118 15.82 10.80 3.56
N GLY A 119 15.80 9.52 3.14
CA GLY A 119 14.79 8.99 2.22
C GLY A 119 13.37 9.02 2.81
N GLU A 120 13.20 8.64 4.08
CA GLU A 120 11.92 8.71 4.77
C GLU A 120 11.38 10.15 4.89
N GLN A 121 12.28 11.13 5.10
CA GLN A 121 11.91 12.55 5.12
C GLN A 121 11.40 13.02 3.75
N VAL A 122 12.07 12.64 2.65
CA VAL A 122 11.63 12.96 1.29
C VAL A 122 10.25 12.33 1.03
N ILE A 123 10.09 11.04 1.29
CA ILE A 123 8.80 10.34 1.11
C ILE A 123 7.69 10.97 1.97
N THR A 124 7.99 11.34 3.20
CA THR A 124 7.01 12.02 4.08
C THR A 124 6.52 13.32 3.46
N ARG A 125 7.44 14.18 3.00
CA ARG A 125 7.08 15.45 2.36
C ARG A 125 6.26 15.24 1.10
N PHE A 126 6.69 14.32 0.24
CA PHE A 126 6.00 13.99 -0.99
C PHE A 126 4.57 13.53 -0.74
N VAL A 127 4.40 12.53 0.12
CA VAL A 127 3.07 11.97 0.43
C VAL A 127 2.16 13.00 1.09
N HIS A 128 2.68 13.80 2.04
CA HIS A 128 1.87 14.83 2.68
C HIS A 128 1.44 15.93 1.70
N GLN A 129 2.32 16.44 0.86
CA GLN A 129 1.95 17.41 -0.15
C GLN A 129 0.92 16.84 -1.13
N LEU A 130 1.13 15.60 -1.61
CA LEU A 130 0.19 14.97 -2.52
C LEU A 130 -1.20 14.79 -1.89
N LEU A 131 -1.29 14.34 -0.65
CA LEU A 131 -2.56 14.00 -0.01
C LEU A 131 -3.27 15.21 0.63
N ARG A 132 -2.52 16.11 1.24
CA ARG A 132 -3.08 17.25 2.00
C ARG A 132 -3.24 18.48 1.11
N ASP A 133 -2.18 18.84 0.38
CA ASP A 133 -2.12 20.06 -0.42
C ASP A 133 -2.65 19.83 -1.84
N LYS A 134 -2.81 18.57 -2.27
CA LYS A 134 -3.20 18.17 -3.63
C LYS A 134 -2.24 18.67 -4.70
N ASN A 135 -1.03 19.02 -4.31
CA ASN A 135 0.02 19.53 -5.16
C ASN A 135 1.38 19.15 -4.56
N VAL A 136 2.30 18.73 -5.41
CA VAL A 136 3.70 18.47 -5.02
C VAL A 136 4.56 19.55 -5.66
N THR A 137 5.35 20.27 -4.85
CA THR A 137 6.25 21.31 -5.39
C THR A 137 7.38 20.69 -6.20
N ASP A 138 7.92 21.47 -7.17
CA ASP A 138 9.04 21.01 -8.01
C ASP A 138 10.26 20.59 -7.18
N GLU A 139 10.53 21.29 -6.08
CA GLU A 139 11.62 20.96 -5.15
C GLU A 139 11.42 19.56 -4.53
N VAL A 140 10.22 19.28 -4.02
CA VAL A 140 9.91 17.98 -3.38
C VAL A 140 9.85 16.87 -4.42
N PHE A 141 9.31 17.15 -5.61
CA PHE A 141 9.28 16.20 -6.72
C PHE A 141 10.69 15.83 -7.21
N ALA A 142 11.57 16.81 -7.34
CA ALA A 142 12.95 16.57 -7.79
C ALA A 142 13.81 15.82 -6.73
N ALA A 143 13.42 15.88 -5.46
CA ALA A 143 14.11 15.18 -4.37
C ALA A 143 13.65 13.74 -4.20
N ALA A 144 12.48 13.39 -4.74
CA ALA A 144 11.87 12.06 -4.62
C ALA A 144 12.27 11.12 -5.76
#